data_522aa8787424e706158495eccffc0afc
#
_entry.id   522aa8787424e706158495eccffc0afc
#
_cell.length_a   1.000
_cell.length_b   1.000
_cell.length_c   1.000
_cell.angle_alpha   90.00
_cell.angle_beta   90.00
_cell.angle_gamma   90.00
#
_symmetry.space_group_name_H-M   'P 1'
#
loop_
_entity.id
_entity.type
_entity.pdbx_description
1 polymer ?
#
loop_
_entity_poly.entity_id
_entity_poly.type
_entity_poly.pdbx_seq_one_letter_code
_entity_poly.pdbx_strand_id
1 'polypeptide(L)'
;QAVIDTGSPVLDTEAEPGFAVMRGLALHKLLQMLPGIAVAERRDAAERYLRRAGAQWPETERDKALASVAAILADSRFDQLFASNSRAEVAIMGSLEVKGKLRSISGKIDRLAVTSGKVSIVDYKTNRPAPATLSDVPPAYVLQLALYRALLQPLYPGHEVSAALLFTEAPRLIELPLAVMDDALARLMGA
;
A
#
# COMPACT_ATOMS: atom_id res chain seq x y z
N GLN A 1 -20.68 -3.23 17.46
CA GLN A 1 -20.15 -2.21 16.51
C GLN A 1 -19.51 -2.95 15.37
N ALA A 2 -20.02 -2.78 14.15
CA ALA A 2 -19.38 -3.40 12.98
C ALA A 2 -18.12 -2.58 12.63
N VAL A 3 -16.99 -3.23 12.67
CA VAL A 3 -15.68 -2.67 12.24
C VAL A 3 -15.59 -2.88 10.74
N ILE A 4 -15.29 -1.81 9.99
CA ILE A 4 -14.87 -1.94 8.60
C ILE A 4 -13.35 -2.15 8.65
N ASP A 5 -12.95 -3.41 8.59
CA ASP A 5 -11.54 -3.75 8.42
C ASP A 5 -11.15 -3.51 6.97
N THR A 6 -10.26 -2.56 6.75
CA THR A 6 -9.69 -2.25 5.43
C THR A 6 -8.38 -3.01 5.22
N GLY A 7 -8.09 -3.97 6.09
CA GLY A 7 -7.01 -4.92 5.88
C GLY A 7 -7.14 -5.60 4.53
N SER A 8 -6.02 -5.95 3.92
CA SER A 8 -6.00 -6.59 2.59
C SER A 8 -6.98 -7.77 2.57
N PRO A 9 -7.89 -7.89 1.59
CA PRO A 9 -8.96 -8.89 1.57
C PRO A 9 -8.47 -10.35 1.38
N VAL A 10 -7.24 -10.66 1.72
CA VAL A 10 -6.54 -11.89 1.34
C VAL A 10 -6.28 -12.85 2.51
N LEU A 11 -6.72 -12.54 3.71
CA LEU A 11 -6.55 -13.46 4.84
C LEU A 11 -7.88 -14.13 5.19
N ASP A 12 -8.19 -15.20 4.48
CA ASP A 12 -9.05 -16.26 5.01
C ASP A 12 -8.25 -16.97 6.11
N THR A 13 -8.67 -16.84 7.36
CA THR A 13 -7.88 -17.18 8.56
C THR A 13 -7.73 -18.69 8.81
N GLU A 14 -8.30 -19.55 7.97
CA GLU A 14 -8.28 -21.01 8.17
C GLU A 14 -7.45 -21.82 7.16
N ALA A 15 -6.95 -21.19 6.08
CA ALA A 15 -6.09 -21.87 5.11
C ALA A 15 -4.66 -21.30 5.15
N GLU A 16 -3.64 -22.15 4.93
CA GLU A 16 -2.29 -21.63 4.71
C GLU A 16 -2.29 -20.63 3.55
N PRO A 17 -1.68 -19.44 3.71
CA PRO A 17 -1.67 -18.42 2.66
C PRO A 17 -1.06 -18.97 1.37
N GLY A 18 -1.80 -18.90 0.26
CA GLY A 18 -1.29 -19.32 -1.03
C GLY A 18 -0.03 -18.53 -1.45
N PHE A 19 0.73 -19.09 -2.41
CA PHE A 19 2.00 -18.51 -2.90
C PHE A 19 1.89 -17.01 -3.23
N ALA A 20 0.82 -16.59 -3.89
CA ALA A 20 0.62 -15.18 -4.27
C ALA A 20 0.58 -14.25 -3.04
N VAL A 21 -0.08 -14.67 -1.97
CA VAL A 21 -0.18 -13.94 -0.70
C VAL A 21 1.18 -13.85 -0.02
N MET A 22 1.86 -15.00 0.12
CA MET A 22 3.19 -15.07 0.74
C MET A 22 4.20 -14.19 0.00
N ARG A 23 4.13 -14.21 -1.32
CA ARG A 23 4.96 -13.35 -2.16
C ARG A 23 4.63 -11.87 -1.96
N GLY A 24 3.35 -11.52 -1.91
CA GLY A 24 2.89 -10.16 -1.61
C GLY A 24 3.45 -9.66 -0.28
N LEU A 25 3.26 -10.42 0.78
CA LEU A 25 3.78 -10.09 2.12
C LEU A 25 5.31 -9.90 2.12
N ALA A 26 6.03 -10.73 1.37
CA ALA A 26 7.49 -10.61 1.27
C ALA A 26 7.92 -9.32 0.56
N LEU A 27 7.24 -8.93 -0.54
CA LEU A 27 7.49 -7.67 -1.25
C LEU A 27 7.20 -6.46 -0.36
N HIS A 28 6.06 -6.44 0.34
CA HIS A 28 5.74 -5.39 1.33
C HIS A 28 6.83 -5.28 2.39
N LYS A 29 7.28 -6.43 2.93
CA LYS A 29 8.34 -6.43 3.95
C LYS A 29 9.67 -5.91 3.43
N LEU A 30 10.04 -6.23 2.20
CA LEU A 30 11.25 -5.70 1.57
C LEU A 30 11.14 -4.18 1.37
N LEU A 31 10.01 -3.68 0.85
CA LEU A 31 9.79 -2.23 0.67
C LEU A 31 9.68 -1.48 2.01
N GLN A 32 9.32 -2.16 3.10
CA GLN A 32 9.36 -1.61 4.45
C GLN A 32 10.80 -1.43 4.94
N MET A 33 11.63 -2.46 4.83
CA MET A 33 12.93 -2.50 5.51
C MET A 33 14.09 -1.92 4.69
N LEU A 34 14.13 -2.15 3.37
CA LEU A 34 15.29 -1.79 2.55
C LEU A 34 15.57 -0.29 2.44
N PRO A 35 14.57 0.62 2.44
CA PRO A 35 14.86 2.05 2.42
C PRO A 35 15.73 2.52 3.58
N GLY A 36 15.63 1.86 4.75
CA GLY A 36 16.46 2.15 5.93
C GLY A 36 17.85 1.53 5.91
N ILE A 37 18.20 0.74 4.87
CA ILE A 37 19.49 0.07 4.72
C ILE A 37 20.35 0.84 3.72
N ALA A 38 21.65 0.91 3.96
CA ALA A 38 22.60 1.52 3.04
C ALA A 38 22.49 0.91 1.64
N VAL A 39 22.51 1.72 0.59
CA VAL A 39 22.25 1.28 -0.80
C VAL A 39 23.12 0.09 -1.20
N ALA A 40 24.40 0.10 -0.83
CA ALA A 40 25.34 -0.97 -1.13
C ALA A 40 24.97 -2.32 -0.48
N GLU A 41 24.22 -2.32 0.61
CA GLU A 41 23.85 -3.52 1.38
C GLU A 41 22.45 -4.04 1.08
N ARG A 42 21.64 -3.26 0.36
CA ARG A 42 20.21 -3.57 0.11
C ARG A 42 20.04 -4.91 -0.60
N ARG A 43 20.86 -5.18 -1.61
CA ARG A 43 20.79 -6.42 -2.38
C ARG A 43 21.02 -7.65 -1.48
N ASP A 44 22.11 -7.66 -0.74
CA ASP A 44 22.43 -8.77 0.15
C ASP A 44 21.39 -8.97 1.25
N ALA A 45 20.85 -7.86 1.79
CA ALA A 45 19.79 -7.93 2.78
C ALA A 45 18.50 -8.53 2.18
N ALA A 46 18.11 -8.14 0.97
CA ALA A 46 16.95 -8.67 0.27
C ALA A 46 17.11 -10.16 -0.06
N GLU A 47 18.28 -10.57 -0.57
CA GLU A 47 18.59 -11.98 -0.86
C GLU A 47 18.55 -12.85 0.39
N ARG A 48 19.13 -12.40 1.50
CA ARG A 48 19.05 -13.10 2.78
C ARG A 48 17.63 -13.27 3.27
N TYR A 49 16.83 -12.21 3.14
CA TYR A 49 15.42 -12.26 3.52
C TYR A 49 14.62 -13.24 2.66
N LEU A 50 14.77 -13.15 1.32
CA LEU A 50 14.05 -14.03 0.39
C LEU A 50 14.45 -15.49 0.49
N ARG A 51 15.70 -15.81 0.83
CA ARG A 51 16.12 -17.20 1.11
C ARG A 51 15.35 -17.81 2.29
N ARG A 52 14.93 -17.01 3.26
CA ARG A 52 14.15 -17.49 4.42
C ARG A 52 12.65 -17.45 4.13
N ALA A 53 12.12 -16.29 3.76
CA ALA A 53 10.68 -16.08 3.53
C ALA A 53 10.16 -16.86 2.32
N GLY A 54 11.00 -17.04 1.29
CA GLY A 54 10.71 -17.76 0.06
C GLY A 54 11.47 -19.09 -0.06
N ALA A 55 11.75 -19.78 1.05
CA ALA A 55 12.52 -21.04 1.03
C ALA A 55 11.89 -22.12 0.14
N GLN A 56 10.57 -22.16 0.07
CA GLN A 56 9.79 -23.09 -0.76
C GLN A 56 9.53 -22.57 -2.19
N TRP A 57 9.97 -21.35 -2.50
CA TRP A 57 9.71 -20.77 -3.83
C TRP A 57 10.76 -21.23 -4.84
N PRO A 58 10.36 -21.35 -6.12
CA PRO A 58 11.32 -21.47 -7.20
C PRO A 58 12.33 -20.33 -7.16
N GLU A 59 13.59 -20.60 -7.47
CA GLU A 59 14.64 -19.59 -7.51
C GLU A 59 14.25 -18.40 -8.42
N THR A 60 13.69 -18.71 -9.59
CA THR A 60 13.18 -17.72 -10.54
C THR A 60 12.15 -16.74 -9.95
N GLU A 61 11.34 -17.18 -8.99
CA GLU A 61 10.37 -16.31 -8.33
C GLU A 61 11.03 -15.43 -7.25
N ARG A 62 12.06 -15.92 -6.57
CA ARG A 62 12.89 -15.09 -5.68
C ARG A 62 13.64 -14.02 -6.45
N ASP A 63 14.21 -14.37 -7.61
CA ASP A 63 14.92 -13.44 -8.48
C ASP A 63 13.98 -12.35 -9.04
N LYS A 64 12.78 -12.73 -9.46
CA LYS A 64 11.75 -11.76 -9.88
C LYS A 64 11.35 -10.82 -8.75
N ALA A 65 11.17 -11.33 -7.54
CA ALA A 65 10.85 -10.51 -6.38
C ALA A 65 11.98 -9.52 -6.05
N LEU A 66 13.22 -9.98 -6.08
CA LEU A 66 14.41 -9.14 -5.90
C LEU A 66 14.50 -8.04 -6.97
N ALA A 67 14.36 -8.41 -8.25
CA ALA A 67 14.41 -7.48 -9.36
C ALA A 67 13.29 -6.42 -9.28
N SER A 68 12.07 -6.83 -8.93
CA SER A 68 10.92 -5.94 -8.76
C SER A 68 11.18 -4.87 -7.69
N VAL A 69 11.64 -5.28 -6.52
CA VAL A 69 11.92 -4.36 -5.42
C VAL A 69 13.11 -3.46 -5.75
N ALA A 70 14.17 -4.01 -6.35
CA ALA A 70 15.34 -3.22 -6.77
C ALA A 70 14.96 -2.16 -7.81
N ALA A 71 14.11 -2.49 -8.79
CA ALA A 71 13.62 -1.54 -9.78
C ALA A 71 12.81 -0.40 -9.15
N ILE A 72 11.94 -0.72 -8.16
CA ILE A 72 11.16 0.30 -7.44
C ILE A 72 12.09 1.24 -6.66
N LEU A 73 13.06 0.69 -5.93
CA LEU A 73 13.96 1.50 -5.08
C LEU A 73 15.03 2.27 -5.87
N ALA A 74 15.27 1.92 -7.13
CA ALA A 74 16.18 2.63 -8.03
C ALA A 74 15.48 3.67 -8.91
N ASP A 75 14.16 3.71 -8.92
CA ASP A 75 13.38 4.61 -9.77
C ASP A 75 13.19 5.96 -9.07
N SER A 76 13.80 7.01 -9.62
CA SER A 76 13.75 8.37 -9.06
C SER A 76 12.34 8.95 -8.93
N ARG A 77 11.36 8.43 -9.67
CA ARG A 77 9.95 8.81 -9.52
C ARG A 77 9.40 8.51 -8.13
N PHE A 78 10.03 7.56 -7.42
CA PHE A 78 9.59 7.09 -6.10
C PHE A 78 10.48 7.60 -4.94
N ASP A 79 11.51 8.42 -5.21
CA ASP A 79 12.45 8.91 -4.19
C ASP A 79 11.73 9.54 -2.98
N GLN A 80 10.70 10.35 -3.24
CA GLN A 80 9.93 11.00 -2.18
C GLN A 80 9.18 10.00 -1.28
N LEU A 81 8.79 8.85 -1.83
CA LEU A 81 8.09 7.81 -1.07
C LEU A 81 9.02 7.09 -0.08
N PHE A 82 10.30 7.06 -0.38
CA PHE A 82 11.31 6.35 0.43
C PHE A 82 12.28 7.29 1.14
N ALA A 83 12.01 8.59 1.12
CA ALA A 83 12.79 9.60 1.83
C ALA A 83 12.65 9.47 3.37
N SER A 84 13.53 10.11 4.12
CA SER A 84 13.58 10.05 5.59
C SER A 84 12.33 10.59 6.29
N ASN A 85 11.55 11.43 5.60
CA ASN A 85 10.26 11.97 6.06
C ASN A 85 9.07 11.05 5.77
N SER A 86 9.30 9.86 5.23
CA SER A 86 8.27 8.84 5.02
C SER A 86 8.34 7.73 6.08
N ARG A 87 7.17 7.15 6.38
CA ARG A 87 7.01 6.06 7.33
C ARG A 87 6.33 4.88 6.68
N ALA A 88 6.80 3.68 6.98
CA ALA A 88 6.19 2.43 6.55
C ALA A 88 5.24 1.88 7.61
N GLU A 89 4.24 1.10 7.16
CA GLU A 89 3.37 0.32 8.05
C GLU A 89 2.66 1.16 9.11
N VAL A 90 2.12 2.32 8.73
CA VAL A 90 1.46 3.25 9.65
C VAL A 90 0.06 2.75 9.97
N ALA A 91 -0.16 2.34 11.22
CA ALA A 91 -1.50 1.97 11.68
C ALA A 91 -2.41 3.21 11.70
N ILE A 92 -3.62 3.04 11.19
CA ILE A 92 -4.67 4.07 11.19
C ILE A 92 -5.95 3.50 11.78
N MET A 93 -6.58 4.30 12.64
CA MET A 93 -7.88 3.97 13.22
C MET A 93 -8.70 5.24 13.44
N GLY A 94 -10.00 5.15 13.20
CA GLY A 94 -10.92 6.25 13.43
C GLY A 94 -12.36 5.82 13.21
N SER A 95 -13.27 6.79 13.19
CA SER A 95 -14.68 6.53 12.95
C SER A 95 -15.23 7.50 11.92
N LEU A 96 -16.06 6.99 11.02
CA LEU A 96 -16.80 7.79 10.05
C LEU A 96 -18.29 7.47 10.17
N GLU A 97 -19.12 8.47 9.88
CA GLU A 97 -20.56 8.25 9.78
C GLU A 97 -20.89 7.64 8.42
N VAL A 98 -21.49 6.45 8.43
CA VAL A 98 -21.90 5.72 7.23
C VAL A 98 -23.38 5.39 7.34
N LYS A 99 -24.20 5.94 6.46
CA LYS A 99 -25.68 5.75 6.46
C LYS A 99 -26.30 6.03 7.83
N GLY A 100 -25.97 7.18 8.43
CA GLY A 100 -26.47 7.61 9.73
C GLY A 100 -25.98 6.79 10.93
N LYS A 101 -24.96 5.94 10.75
CA LYS A 101 -24.36 5.13 11.82
C LYS A 101 -22.86 5.35 11.89
N LEU A 102 -22.36 5.57 13.10
CA LEU A 102 -20.92 5.65 13.33
C LEU A 102 -20.29 4.26 13.13
N ARG A 103 -19.31 4.17 12.22
CA ARG A 103 -18.56 2.95 11.92
C ARG A 103 -17.10 3.15 12.26
N SER A 104 -16.55 2.24 13.03
CA SER A 104 -15.11 2.20 13.28
C SER A 104 -14.40 1.68 12.03
N ILE A 105 -13.29 2.32 11.67
CA ILE A 105 -12.44 1.95 10.55
C ILE A 105 -11.05 1.74 11.13
N SER A 106 -10.43 0.64 10.77
CA SER A 106 -9.04 0.37 11.09
C SER A 106 -8.31 -0.15 9.87
N GLY A 107 -7.02 0.07 9.82
CA GLY A 107 -6.18 -0.41 8.74
C GLY A 107 -4.73 -0.04 8.93
N LYS A 108 -3.94 -0.28 7.90
CA LYS A 108 -2.52 -0.01 7.86
C LYS A 108 -2.15 0.59 6.52
N ILE A 109 -1.46 1.71 6.56
CA ILE A 109 -0.93 2.40 5.39
C ILE A 109 0.48 1.87 5.13
N ASP A 110 0.74 1.30 3.96
CA ASP A 110 2.05 0.73 3.63
C ASP A 110 3.14 1.78 3.63
N ARG A 111 2.86 2.97 3.09
CA ARG A 111 3.78 4.10 3.11
C ARG A 111 3.03 5.43 3.24
N LEU A 112 3.46 6.24 4.20
CA LEU A 112 2.97 7.58 4.45
C LEU A 112 4.14 8.56 4.38
N ALA A 113 4.11 9.49 3.43
CA ALA A 113 5.10 10.54 3.30
C ALA A 113 4.47 11.91 3.63
N VAL A 114 5.14 12.68 4.48
CA VAL A 114 4.66 14.01 4.91
C VAL A 114 5.70 15.05 4.51
N THR A 115 5.28 16.03 3.72
CA THR A 115 6.08 17.19 3.31
C THR A 115 5.40 18.48 3.76
N SER A 116 6.01 19.63 3.52
CA SER A 116 5.37 20.94 3.77
C SER A 116 4.18 21.11 2.81
N GLY A 117 2.96 20.92 3.32
CA GLY A 117 1.72 21.12 2.57
C GLY A 117 1.13 19.88 1.89
N LYS A 118 1.82 18.73 1.89
CA LYS A 118 1.30 17.50 1.30
C LYS A 118 1.51 16.28 2.17
N VAL A 119 0.48 15.44 2.27
CA VAL A 119 0.51 14.09 2.84
C VAL A 119 0.21 13.10 1.72
N SER A 120 1.11 12.17 1.47
CA SER A 120 0.96 11.16 0.42
C SER A 120 0.79 9.78 1.04
N ILE A 121 -0.34 9.14 0.75
CA ILE A 121 -0.66 7.76 1.11
C ILE A 121 -0.29 6.88 -0.07
N VAL A 122 0.49 5.84 0.14
CA VAL A 122 0.76 4.83 -0.89
C VAL A 122 0.51 3.45 -0.33
N ASP A 123 -0.21 2.67 -1.10
CA ASP A 123 -0.54 1.29 -0.81
C ASP A 123 0.04 0.39 -1.91
N TYR A 124 0.71 -0.69 -1.53
CA TYR A 124 1.39 -1.60 -2.44
C TYR A 124 0.46 -2.70 -2.89
N LYS A 125 0.43 -2.97 -4.19
CA LYS A 125 -0.39 -4.05 -4.77
C LYS A 125 0.47 -4.99 -5.62
N THR A 126 0.21 -6.27 -5.49
CA THR A 126 0.98 -7.35 -6.15
C THR A 126 0.16 -8.09 -7.19
N ASN A 127 -0.85 -7.43 -7.78
CA ASN A 127 -1.71 -7.98 -8.82
C ASN A 127 -0.90 -8.43 -10.05
N ARG A 128 -1.25 -9.59 -10.58
CA ARG A 128 -0.73 -10.16 -11.84
C ARG A 128 -1.89 -10.49 -12.77
N PRO A 129 -2.03 -9.78 -13.89
CA PRO A 129 -1.28 -8.59 -14.31
C PRO A 129 -1.61 -7.35 -13.46
N ALA A 130 -0.68 -6.39 -13.43
CA ALA A 130 -0.95 -5.08 -12.84
C ALA A 130 -1.94 -4.30 -13.71
N PRO A 131 -2.89 -3.54 -13.13
CA PRO A 131 -3.76 -2.63 -13.86
C PRO A 131 -2.97 -1.70 -14.78
N ALA A 132 -3.46 -1.51 -15.99
CA ALA A 132 -2.83 -0.63 -16.97
C ALA A 132 -3.20 0.85 -16.74
N THR A 133 -4.45 1.09 -16.33
CA THR A 133 -5.04 2.41 -16.13
C THR A 133 -5.85 2.47 -14.85
N LEU A 134 -6.29 3.66 -14.46
CA LEU A 134 -7.16 3.86 -13.31
C LEU A 134 -8.49 3.11 -13.43
N SER A 135 -9.03 2.98 -14.64
CA SER A 135 -10.30 2.27 -14.88
C SER A 135 -10.21 0.76 -14.61
N ASP A 136 -9.00 0.20 -14.64
CA ASP A 136 -8.76 -1.22 -14.38
C ASP A 136 -8.53 -1.51 -12.88
N VAL A 137 -8.42 -0.44 -12.06
CA VAL A 137 -8.20 -0.58 -10.61
C VAL A 137 -9.47 -1.11 -9.93
N PRO A 138 -9.37 -2.18 -9.12
CA PRO A 138 -10.51 -2.67 -8.36
C PRO A 138 -11.13 -1.57 -7.48
N PRO A 139 -12.47 -1.38 -7.50
CA PRO A 139 -13.14 -0.36 -6.67
C PRO A 139 -12.85 -0.47 -5.17
N ALA A 140 -12.58 -1.69 -4.67
CA ALA A 140 -12.22 -1.91 -3.27
C ALA A 140 -10.92 -1.20 -2.89
N TYR A 141 -9.93 -1.10 -3.79
CA TYR A 141 -8.68 -0.40 -3.53
C TYR A 141 -8.88 1.12 -3.47
N VAL A 142 -9.72 1.63 -4.36
CA VAL A 142 -10.10 3.05 -4.36
C VAL A 142 -10.79 3.40 -3.04
N LEU A 143 -11.76 2.59 -2.62
CA LEU A 143 -12.49 2.80 -1.37
C LEU A 143 -11.56 2.72 -0.15
N GLN A 144 -10.64 1.77 -0.11
CA GLN A 144 -9.65 1.64 0.97
C GLN A 144 -8.87 2.94 1.16
N LEU A 145 -8.30 3.47 0.07
CA LEU A 145 -7.51 4.71 0.13
C LEU A 145 -8.38 5.95 0.38
N ALA A 146 -9.61 5.97 -0.11
CA ALA A 146 -10.57 7.02 0.19
C ALA A 146 -10.90 7.09 1.70
N LEU A 147 -11.08 5.94 2.35
CA LEU A 147 -11.28 5.85 3.79
C LEU A 147 -10.05 6.32 4.58
N TYR A 148 -8.85 5.92 4.17
CA TYR A 148 -7.61 6.39 4.81
C TYR A 148 -7.44 7.89 4.66
N ARG A 149 -7.69 8.43 3.47
CA ARG A 149 -7.68 9.87 3.24
C ARG A 149 -8.67 10.61 4.15
N ALA A 150 -9.91 10.13 4.25
CA ALA A 150 -10.94 10.73 5.09
C ALA A 150 -10.55 10.78 6.57
N LEU A 151 -9.84 9.76 7.07
CA LEU A 151 -9.34 9.73 8.44
C LEU A 151 -8.13 10.65 8.65
N LEU A 152 -7.25 10.79 7.65
CA LEU A 152 -6.05 11.62 7.77
C LEU A 152 -6.30 13.11 7.56
N GLN A 153 -7.24 13.48 6.69
CA GLN A 153 -7.50 14.88 6.34
C GLN A 153 -7.72 15.80 7.56
N PRO A 154 -8.49 15.40 8.60
CA PRO A 154 -8.64 16.21 9.81
C PRO A 154 -7.37 16.30 10.67
N LEU A 155 -6.46 15.34 10.56
CA LEU A 155 -5.21 15.30 11.32
C LEU A 155 -4.11 16.20 10.72
N TYR A 156 -4.28 16.57 9.44
CA TYR A 156 -3.32 17.41 8.71
C TYR A 156 -4.02 18.63 8.11
N PRO A 157 -4.51 19.57 8.97
CA PRO A 157 -5.15 20.78 8.49
C PRO A 157 -4.17 21.61 7.64
N GLY A 158 -4.64 22.10 6.49
CA GLY A 158 -3.82 22.86 5.56
C GLY A 158 -2.91 22.05 4.64
N HIS A 159 -2.91 20.72 4.74
CA HIS A 159 -2.20 19.84 3.81
C HIS A 159 -3.16 19.24 2.78
N GLU A 160 -2.67 19.08 1.56
CA GLU A 160 -3.31 18.23 0.58
C GLU A 160 -3.02 16.75 0.95
N VAL A 161 -4.06 15.96 1.15
CA VAL A 161 -3.92 14.51 1.37
C VAL A 161 -4.20 13.79 0.06
N SER A 162 -3.16 13.28 -0.58
CA SER A 162 -3.20 12.50 -1.83
C SER A 162 -3.03 11.01 -1.56
N ALA A 163 -3.49 10.19 -2.48
CA ALA A 163 -3.35 8.74 -2.40
C ALA A 163 -2.98 8.12 -3.75
N ALA A 164 -2.18 7.06 -3.72
CA ALA A 164 -1.76 6.33 -4.89
C ALA A 164 -1.59 4.83 -4.60
N LEU A 165 -1.71 4.02 -5.65
CA LEU A 165 -1.42 2.58 -5.63
C LEU A 165 -0.09 2.34 -6.35
N LEU A 166 0.83 1.64 -5.69
CA LEU A 166 2.09 1.19 -6.30
C LEU A 166 2.00 -0.30 -6.63
N PHE A 167 1.90 -0.61 -7.91
CA PHE A 167 1.89 -1.98 -8.40
C PHE A 167 3.33 -2.49 -8.56
N THR A 168 3.69 -3.51 -7.78
CA THR A 168 5.08 -4.00 -7.69
C THR A 168 5.49 -4.88 -8.86
N GLU A 169 4.54 -5.52 -9.56
CA GLU A 169 4.83 -6.44 -10.67
C GLU A 169 5.33 -5.72 -11.95
N ALA A 170 4.86 -4.52 -12.15
CA ALA A 170 5.39 -3.62 -13.17
C ALA A 170 5.47 -2.26 -12.47
N PRO A 171 6.65 -1.79 -12.02
CA PRO A 171 6.78 -0.61 -11.18
C PRO A 171 5.96 0.56 -11.70
N ARG A 172 4.71 0.64 -11.26
CA ARG A 172 3.71 1.59 -11.74
C ARG A 172 2.99 2.22 -10.58
N LEU A 173 3.03 3.53 -10.52
CA LEU A 173 2.23 4.31 -9.60
C LEU A 173 0.96 4.79 -10.34
N ILE A 174 -0.19 4.51 -9.75
CA ILE A 174 -1.48 5.04 -10.20
C ILE A 174 -1.99 5.97 -9.09
N GLU A 175 -1.92 7.26 -9.35
CA GLU A 175 -2.51 8.27 -8.46
C GLU A 175 -4.03 8.21 -8.54
N LEU A 176 -4.70 8.32 -7.38
CA LEU A 176 -6.15 8.37 -7.32
C LEU A 176 -6.61 9.84 -7.30
N PRO A 177 -7.33 10.30 -8.33
CA PRO A 177 -7.92 11.63 -8.34
C PRO A 177 -8.87 11.83 -7.15
N LEU A 178 -8.88 13.04 -6.58
CA LEU A 178 -9.75 13.37 -5.44
C LEU A 178 -11.21 13.06 -5.73
N ALA A 179 -11.70 13.43 -6.91
CA ALA A 179 -13.09 13.17 -7.32
C ALA A 179 -13.44 11.68 -7.29
N VAL A 180 -12.52 10.80 -7.71
CA VAL A 180 -12.75 9.34 -7.71
C VAL A 180 -12.85 8.78 -6.30
N MET A 181 -12.03 9.31 -5.38
CA MET A 181 -12.08 8.93 -3.96
C MET A 181 -13.34 9.49 -3.27
N ASP A 182 -13.71 10.72 -3.56
CA ASP A 182 -14.92 11.36 -3.03
C ASP A 182 -16.18 10.62 -3.50
N ASP A 183 -16.25 10.23 -4.77
CA ASP A 183 -17.33 9.41 -5.32
C ASP A 183 -17.42 8.04 -4.63
N ALA A 184 -16.28 7.40 -4.36
CA ALA A 184 -16.26 6.12 -3.66
C ALA A 184 -16.79 6.24 -2.22
N LEU A 185 -16.45 7.30 -1.51
CA LEU A 185 -16.98 7.59 -0.18
C LEU A 185 -18.47 7.92 -0.22
N ALA A 186 -18.92 8.75 -1.17
CA ALA A 186 -20.33 9.12 -1.32
C ALA A 186 -21.21 7.89 -1.50
N ARG A 187 -20.80 6.95 -2.38
CA ARG A 187 -21.50 5.67 -2.56
C ARG A 187 -21.59 4.84 -1.28
N LEU A 188 -20.50 4.79 -0.49
CA LEU A 188 -20.51 4.09 0.79
C LEU A 188 -21.48 4.74 1.78
N MET A 189 -21.48 6.07 1.83
CA MET A 189 -22.32 6.87 2.74
C MET A 189 -23.78 6.85 2.36
N GLY A 190 -24.10 6.52 1.11
CA GLY A 190 -25.47 6.45 0.58
C GLY A 190 -25.99 7.80 0.11
N ALA A 191 -25.05 8.69 -0.26
CA ALA A 191 -25.34 9.96 -0.89
C ALA A 191 -25.42 9.82 -2.41
#